data_c130eb727049c4c270d2cc386dfa1328
#
_entry.id   c130eb727049c4c270d2cc386dfa1328
#
_cell.length_a   1.000
_cell.length_b   1.000
_cell.length_c   1.000
_cell.angle_alpha   90.00
_cell.angle_beta   90.00
_cell.angle_gamma   90.00
#
_symmetry.space_group_name_H-M   'P 1'
#
loop_
_entity.id
_entity.type
_entity.pdbx_description
1 polymer ?
#
loop_
_entity_poly.entity_id
_entity_poly.type
_entity_poly.pdbx_seq_one_letter_code
_entity_poly.pdbx_strand_id
1 'polypeptide(L)'
;MSGGEQQMLTVGRTLMGNPLAVLLDEPSEGVAPIIVEQMVETILKLKEQGLAILLSEQNIQFAELVCDRAYVLEKGHIRWQGAMAELLRNEDVQRTFLTM
;
A
#
# COMPACT_ATOMS: atom_id res chain seq x y z
N MET A 1 2.53 3.36 22.41
CA MET A 1 2.85 3.87 21.05
C MET A 1 1.70 3.55 20.12
N SER A 2 1.29 4.48 19.27
CA SER A 2 0.21 4.23 18.32
C SER A 2 0.67 3.26 17.22
N GLY A 3 -0.28 2.64 16.53
CA GLY A 3 0.05 1.76 15.41
C GLY A 3 0.81 2.49 14.31
N GLY A 4 0.46 3.75 14.04
CA GLY A 4 1.16 4.57 13.05
C GLY A 4 2.60 4.86 13.44
N GLU A 5 2.85 5.13 14.71
CA GLU A 5 4.22 5.36 15.19
C GLU A 5 5.07 4.11 15.08
N GLN A 6 4.48 2.94 15.40
CA GLN A 6 5.18 1.66 15.26
C GLN A 6 5.55 1.39 13.81
N GLN A 7 4.66 1.71 12.87
CA GLN A 7 4.93 1.56 11.44
C GLN A 7 6.06 2.48 11.00
N MET A 8 6.06 3.73 11.43
CA MET A 8 7.12 4.67 11.08
C MET A 8 8.47 4.17 11.58
N LEU A 9 8.53 3.61 12.78
CA LEU A 9 9.76 3.01 13.30
C LEU A 9 10.19 1.81 12.47
N THR A 10 9.26 0.96 12.07
CA THR A 10 9.56 -0.20 11.23
C THR A 10 10.11 0.23 9.88
N VAL A 11 9.47 1.21 9.25
CA VAL A 11 9.94 1.75 7.97
C VAL A 11 11.33 2.36 8.14
N GLY A 12 11.54 3.15 9.18
CA GLY A 12 12.84 3.76 9.45
C GLY A 12 13.94 2.74 9.63
N ARG A 13 13.69 1.68 10.40
CA ARG A 13 14.68 0.62 10.60
C ARG A 13 14.99 -0.10 9.30
N THR A 14 13.96 -0.36 8.50
CA THR A 14 14.12 -1.00 7.20
C THR A 14 14.98 -0.15 6.27
N LEU A 15 14.70 1.16 6.21
CA LEU A 15 15.47 2.08 5.39
C LEU A 15 16.94 2.15 5.82
N MET A 16 17.20 2.14 7.13
CA MET A 16 18.55 2.17 7.66
C MET A 16 19.31 0.88 7.37
N GLY A 17 18.61 -0.24 7.21
CA GLY A 17 19.21 -1.52 6.89
C GLY A 17 19.52 -1.73 5.41
N ASN A 18 19.45 -0.68 4.60
CA ASN A 18 19.64 -0.74 3.15
C ASN A 18 18.65 -1.69 2.47
N PRO A 19 17.38 -1.41 2.55
CA PRO A 19 16.35 -2.34 2.09
C PRO A 19 16.26 -2.36 0.58
N LEU A 20 16.01 -3.55 0.04
CA LEU A 20 15.52 -3.71 -1.33
C LEU A 20 14.01 -3.54 -1.38
N ALA A 21 13.35 -3.59 -0.23
CA ALA A 21 11.90 -3.47 -0.12
C ALA A 21 11.50 -2.81 1.19
N VAL A 22 10.39 -2.09 1.17
CA VAL A 22 9.78 -1.47 2.35
C VAL A 22 8.34 -1.97 2.47
N LEU A 23 7.94 -2.31 3.70
CA LEU A 23 6.56 -2.71 3.99
C LEU A 23 5.84 -1.54 4.65
N LEU A 24 4.72 -1.12 4.08
CA LEU A 24 3.84 -0.10 4.64
C LEU A 24 2.47 -0.73 4.91
N ASP A 25 2.00 -0.61 6.15
CA ASP A 25 0.73 -1.21 6.57
C ASP A 25 -0.29 -0.11 6.84
N GLU A 26 -1.31 -0.04 6.00
CA GLU A 26 -2.41 0.92 6.05
C GLU A 26 -1.94 2.36 6.32
N PRO A 27 -0.99 2.88 5.53
CA PRO A 27 -0.39 4.18 5.83
C PRO A 27 -1.37 5.35 5.71
N SER A 28 -2.46 5.22 4.95
CA SER A 28 -3.42 6.31 4.78
C SER A 28 -4.51 6.33 5.84
N GLU A 29 -4.60 5.32 6.71
CA GLU A 29 -5.67 5.22 7.69
C GLU A 29 -5.60 6.34 8.72
N GLY A 30 -6.70 7.08 8.86
CA GLY A 30 -6.79 8.15 9.85
C GLY A 30 -5.96 9.39 9.56
N VAL A 31 -5.43 9.51 8.33
CA VAL A 31 -4.51 10.59 7.96
C VAL A 31 -5.25 11.65 7.14
N ALA A 32 -4.96 12.92 7.40
CA ALA A 32 -5.57 14.03 6.68
C ALA A 32 -5.22 14.00 5.18
N PRO A 33 -6.13 14.43 4.29
CA PRO A 33 -5.91 14.35 2.84
C PRO A 33 -4.62 15.00 2.36
N ILE A 34 -4.24 16.16 2.92
CA ILE A 34 -3.02 16.83 2.50
C ILE A 34 -1.77 16.00 2.82
N ILE A 35 -1.79 15.29 3.95
CA ILE A 35 -0.69 14.41 4.34
C ILE A 35 -0.66 13.18 3.44
N VAL A 36 -1.83 12.65 3.07
CA VAL A 36 -1.92 11.53 2.13
C VAL A 36 -1.27 11.89 0.79
N GLU A 37 -1.52 13.10 0.29
CA GLU A 37 -0.89 13.57 -0.95
C GLU A 37 0.63 13.60 -0.83
N GLN A 38 1.16 14.06 0.30
CA GLN A 38 2.60 14.08 0.55
C GLN A 38 3.17 12.67 0.61
N MET A 39 2.42 11.72 1.19
CA MET A 39 2.82 10.33 1.25
C MET A 39 2.90 9.71 -0.13
N VAL A 40 1.94 9.99 -1.00
CA VAL A 40 1.95 9.51 -2.39
C VAL A 40 3.20 10.00 -3.10
N GLU A 41 3.51 11.28 -3.00
CA GLU A 41 4.71 11.83 -3.62
C GLU A 41 5.99 11.16 -3.12
N THR A 42 6.08 10.95 -1.81
CA THR A 42 7.24 10.31 -1.20
C THR A 42 7.39 8.87 -1.68
N ILE A 43 6.30 8.11 -1.71
CA ILE A 43 6.32 6.72 -2.16
C ILE A 43 6.76 6.64 -3.62
N LEU A 44 6.23 7.51 -4.48
CA LEU A 44 6.60 7.53 -5.89
C LEU A 44 8.08 7.85 -6.09
N LYS A 45 8.62 8.77 -5.30
CA LYS A 45 10.06 9.09 -5.35
C LYS A 45 10.91 7.90 -4.94
N LEU A 46 10.51 7.17 -3.90
CA LEU A 46 11.23 5.98 -3.46
C LEU A 46 11.21 4.90 -4.54
N LYS A 47 10.10 4.74 -5.24
CA LYS A 47 10.01 3.80 -6.35
C LYS A 47 10.94 4.19 -7.49
N GLU A 48 11.04 5.47 -7.81
CA GLU A 48 11.97 5.97 -8.82
C GLU A 48 13.43 5.64 -8.48
N GLN A 49 13.74 5.58 -7.20
CA GLN A 49 15.07 5.22 -6.72
C GLN A 49 15.32 3.72 -6.71
N GLY A 50 14.39 2.93 -7.22
CA GLY A 50 14.53 1.49 -7.31
C GLY A 50 14.08 0.72 -6.10
N LEU A 51 13.41 1.38 -5.15
CA LEU A 51 12.91 0.71 -3.96
C LEU A 51 11.60 -0.03 -4.28
N ALA A 52 11.53 -1.30 -3.89
CA ALA A 52 10.29 -2.07 -3.98
C ALA A 52 9.45 -1.76 -2.74
N ILE A 53 8.16 -1.51 -2.94
CA ILE A 53 7.26 -1.16 -1.84
C ILE A 53 6.11 -2.16 -1.80
N LEU A 54 5.93 -2.80 -0.64
CA LEU A 54 4.80 -3.67 -0.38
C LEU A 54 3.83 -2.89 0.50
N LEU A 55 2.61 -2.69 -0.01
CA LEU A 55 1.60 -1.88 0.63
C LEU A 55 0.42 -2.76 1.06
N SER A 56 0.09 -2.74 2.35
CA SER A 56 -1.16 -3.30 2.85
C SER A 56 -2.14 -2.15 3.02
N GLU A 57 -3.25 -2.14 2.29
CA GLU A 57 -4.15 -0.99 2.29
C GLU A 57 -5.57 -1.41 1.96
N GLN A 58 -6.54 -0.89 2.71
CA GLN A 58 -7.95 -1.06 2.42
C GLN A 58 -8.50 0.04 1.52
N ASN A 59 -7.81 1.19 1.48
CA ASN A 59 -8.20 2.30 0.64
C ASN A 59 -7.66 2.07 -0.77
N ILE A 60 -8.53 1.57 -1.66
CA ILE A 60 -8.14 1.24 -3.02
C ILE A 60 -7.75 2.48 -3.82
N GLN A 61 -8.31 3.65 -3.49
CA GLN A 61 -7.97 4.90 -4.17
C GLN A 61 -6.54 5.31 -3.88
N PHE A 62 -6.09 5.12 -2.65
CA PHE A 62 -4.69 5.37 -2.29
C PHE A 62 -3.77 4.36 -2.98
N ALA A 63 -4.12 3.08 -2.90
CA ALA A 63 -3.31 2.01 -3.51
C ALA A 63 -3.17 2.20 -5.01
N GLU A 64 -4.24 2.64 -5.69
CA GLU A 64 -4.23 2.91 -7.13
C GLU A 64 -3.14 3.89 -7.53
N LEU A 65 -2.89 4.90 -6.70
CA LEU A 65 -1.94 5.96 -7.01
C LEU A 65 -0.48 5.51 -6.93
N VAL A 66 -0.20 4.48 -6.15
CA VAL A 66 1.19 4.09 -5.85
C VAL A 66 1.54 2.66 -6.23
N CYS A 67 0.58 1.81 -6.50
CA CYS A 67 0.82 0.38 -6.76
C CYS A 67 0.69 0.02 -8.23
N ASP A 68 1.54 -0.90 -8.68
CA ASP A 68 1.48 -1.45 -10.04
C ASP A 68 0.75 -2.78 -10.07
N ARG A 69 0.88 -3.56 -9.01
CA ARG A 69 0.25 -4.87 -8.87
C ARG A 69 -0.52 -4.95 -7.57
N ALA A 70 -1.50 -5.85 -7.54
CA ALA A 70 -2.33 -6.04 -6.37
C ALA A 70 -2.54 -7.52 -6.06
N TYR A 71 -2.63 -7.82 -4.78
CA TYR A 71 -3.02 -9.12 -4.25
C TYR A 71 -4.18 -8.90 -3.31
N VAL A 72 -5.29 -9.60 -3.56
CA VAL A 72 -6.46 -9.51 -2.67
C VAL A 72 -6.40 -10.69 -1.71
N LEU A 73 -6.35 -10.40 -0.42
CA LEU A 73 -6.22 -11.40 0.63
C LEU A 73 -7.51 -11.51 1.44
N GLU A 74 -7.86 -12.73 1.78
CA GLU A 74 -8.98 -13.00 2.68
C GLU A 74 -8.61 -14.20 3.55
N LYS A 75 -8.70 -14.03 4.86
CA LYS A 75 -8.43 -15.08 5.84
C LYS A 75 -7.08 -15.78 5.60
N GLY A 76 -6.05 -15.01 5.26
CA GLY A 76 -4.71 -15.54 5.05
C GLY A 76 -4.47 -16.17 3.69
N HIS A 77 -5.43 -16.12 2.79
CA HIS A 77 -5.31 -16.71 1.45
C HIS A 77 -5.36 -15.64 0.37
N ILE A 78 -4.58 -15.83 -0.70
CA ILE A 78 -4.65 -14.98 -1.88
C ILE A 78 -5.89 -15.41 -2.67
N ARG A 79 -6.86 -14.51 -2.82
CA ARG A 79 -8.09 -14.76 -3.57
C ARG A 79 -8.02 -14.23 -5.00
N TRP A 80 -7.15 -13.26 -5.24
CA TRP A 80 -6.96 -12.67 -6.56
C TRP A 80 -5.59 -12.02 -6.63
N GLN A 81 -4.99 -11.99 -7.82
CA GLN A 81 -3.75 -11.27 -8.04
C GLN A 81 -3.66 -10.83 -9.49
N GLY A 82 -3.01 -9.70 -9.72
CA GLY A 82 -2.86 -9.17 -11.07
C GLY A 82 -2.37 -7.74 -11.05
N ALA A 83 -2.39 -7.11 -12.22
CA ALA A 83 -2.04 -5.70 -12.33
C ALA A 83 -3.11 -4.85 -11.64
N MET A 84 -2.68 -3.72 -11.06
CA MET A 84 -3.62 -2.81 -10.40
C MET A 84 -4.72 -2.34 -11.35
N ALA A 85 -4.37 -2.07 -12.61
CA ALA A 85 -5.34 -1.67 -13.62
C ALA A 85 -6.42 -2.74 -13.86
N GLU A 86 -6.06 -4.01 -13.78
CA GLU A 86 -7.02 -5.10 -13.91
C GLU A 86 -7.96 -5.18 -12.72
N LEU A 87 -7.45 -4.95 -11.51
CA LEU A 87 -8.28 -4.92 -10.32
C LEU A 87 -9.32 -3.81 -10.39
N LEU A 88 -8.94 -2.64 -10.89
CA LEU A 88 -9.83 -1.49 -11.01
C LEU A 88 -10.97 -1.74 -12.00
N ARG A 89 -10.77 -2.65 -12.96
CA ARG A 89 -11.79 -3.02 -13.93
C ARG A 89 -12.61 -4.24 -13.52
N ASN A 90 -12.20 -4.93 -12.45
CA ASN A 90 -12.86 -6.16 -12.00
C ASN A 90 -13.84 -5.88 -10.87
N GLU A 91 -15.07 -5.52 -11.24
CA GLU A 91 -16.11 -5.20 -10.26
C GLU A 91 -16.49 -6.40 -9.39
N ASP A 92 -16.42 -7.61 -9.94
CA ASP A 92 -16.77 -8.79 -9.17
C ASP A 92 -15.82 -9.03 -8.00
N VAL A 93 -14.53 -8.89 -8.24
CA VAL A 93 -13.51 -9.03 -7.18
C VAL A 93 -13.69 -7.93 -6.14
N GLN A 94 -13.91 -6.69 -6.60
CA GLN A 94 -14.10 -5.57 -5.69
C GLN A 94 -15.32 -5.76 -4.80
N ARG A 95 -16.43 -6.22 -5.35
CA ARG A 95 -17.66 -6.47 -4.57
C ARG A 95 -17.50 -7.63 -3.61
N THR A 96 -16.81 -8.69 -4.03
CA THR A 96 -16.68 -9.90 -3.24
C THR A 96 -15.72 -9.72 -2.07
N PHE A 97 -14.60 -9.06 -2.29
CA PHE A 97 -13.49 -9.02 -1.31
C PHE A 97 -13.18 -7.63 -0.76
N LEU A 98 -13.49 -6.58 -1.50
CA LEU A 98 -13.10 -5.21 -1.14
C LEU A 98 -14.32 -4.35 -0.85
N THR A 99 -15.11 -4.63 0.08
CA THR A 99 -16.33 -3.89 0.47
C THR A 99 -16.31 -2.40 0.09
N MET A 100 -16.66 -2.16 -1.14
CA MET A 100 -16.66 -0.81 -1.71
C MET A 100 -18.09 -0.26 -1.76
#